data_8cb32a41181dcf0f2a29e121c1cf13b9
#
_entry.id   8cb32a41181dcf0f2a29e121c1cf13b9
#
_cell.length_a   1.000
_cell.length_b   1.000
_cell.length_c   1.000
_cell.angle_alpha   90.00
_cell.angle_beta   90.00
_cell.angle_gamma   90.00
#
_symmetry.space_group_name_H-M   'P 1'
#
loop_
_entity.id
_entity.type
_entity.pdbx_description
1 polymer ?
#
loop_
_entity_poly.entity_id
_entity_poly.type
_entity_poly.pdbx_seq_one_letter_code
_entity_poly.pdbx_strand_id
1 'polypeptide(L)'
;MKIAINNGHLIDPKNNISEKFNIGIENGKVVELSKDILTGDKVINANGLYVTSGFIDMHVHEDRVIDGNIKINIFEKLLKMGVTSAIGGNCGIGIENINEYLKLVDFGFPINYGTLLPHEILRKHINIHDRYANLDNKNIEQMYHFGKNLIKENGLLGISFGIEYIPGIDFNELMTLARLGKNRVVSAHLREDGENVLNSLGELLEIGRFNDTHLQISHIGSMAGYGQMNEFLNEIENKKEQGVKIMCDCYPYKSFSTLIGSAVFDNNYIENHNFSYEQLQIASGPLKGNLCTKEIFEQLRKTAPETLVVGHMMLEKDIDMAIFNRNTIVVSDGILTETGEGHPRAAGTFPKFLKEYVKEKKLLSIEEAIEKITSTPAKILGINKGSLEIGADADITIFSLDEIEDQATFENTSLPPKGIKYVIINGEIALIDNEILSFNSGKSIRKYL
;
A
#
# COMPACT_ATOMS: atom_id res chain seq x y z
N MET A 1 -28.65 -13.28 13.83
CA MET A 1 -27.33 -12.73 13.39
C MET A 1 -26.29 -13.84 13.52
N LYS A 2 -25.40 -13.92 12.55
CA LYS A 2 -24.30 -14.90 12.58
C LYS A 2 -23.22 -14.50 13.60
N ILE A 3 -22.89 -13.19 13.68
CA ILE A 3 -21.92 -12.64 14.64
C ILE A 3 -22.49 -11.40 15.29
N ALA A 4 -22.34 -11.29 16.63
CA ALA A 4 -22.57 -10.09 17.39
C ALA A 4 -21.27 -9.63 18.05
N ILE A 5 -20.89 -8.36 17.85
CA ILE A 5 -19.72 -7.72 18.51
C ILE A 5 -20.29 -6.75 19.54
N ASN A 6 -19.99 -6.97 20.81
CA ASN A 6 -20.55 -6.19 21.91
C ASN A 6 -19.49 -5.42 22.69
N ASN A 7 -19.91 -4.29 23.28
CA ASN A 7 -19.13 -3.45 24.21
C ASN A 7 -17.91 -2.76 23.61
N GLY A 8 -17.71 -2.79 22.29
CA GLY A 8 -16.57 -2.16 21.63
C GLY A 8 -16.70 -0.64 21.52
N HIS A 9 -15.56 0.07 21.51
CA HIS A 9 -15.53 1.46 21.10
C HIS A 9 -15.44 1.52 19.57
N LEU A 10 -16.57 1.78 18.92
CA LEU A 10 -16.67 1.88 17.46
C LEU A 10 -16.06 3.20 16.99
N ILE A 11 -15.15 3.11 16.01
CA ILE A 11 -14.62 4.26 15.26
C ILE A 11 -14.95 4.07 13.79
N ASP A 12 -15.82 4.95 13.28
CA ASP A 12 -16.18 5.05 11.87
C ASP A 12 -16.10 6.52 11.41
N PRO A 13 -14.92 6.97 10.94
CA PRO A 13 -14.70 8.36 10.56
C PRO A 13 -15.63 8.83 9.43
N LYS A 14 -15.98 7.95 8.48
CA LYS A 14 -16.90 8.28 7.40
C LYS A 14 -18.27 8.76 7.91
N ASN A 15 -18.74 8.17 9.01
CA ASN A 15 -20.04 8.46 9.61
C ASN A 15 -19.94 9.32 10.90
N ASN A 16 -18.75 9.85 11.22
CA ASN A 16 -18.46 10.65 12.43
C ASN A 16 -18.85 9.90 13.73
N ILE A 17 -18.61 8.60 13.80
CA ILE A 17 -18.86 7.78 14.98
C ILE A 17 -17.55 7.51 15.72
N SER A 18 -17.51 7.84 17.02
CA SER A 18 -16.45 7.49 17.97
C SER A 18 -17.06 7.29 19.35
N GLU A 19 -17.73 6.17 19.55
CA GLU A 19 -18.43 5.86 20.81
C GLU A 19 -18.74 4.36 20.93
N LYS A 20 -19.26 3.94 22.08
CA LYS A 20 -19.63 2.53 22.29
C LYS A 20 -20.87 2.15 21.47
N PHE A 21 -20.69 1.15 20.62
CA PHE A 21 -21.75 0.52 19.84
C PHE A 21 -21.56 -1.00 19.80
N ASN A 22 -22.68 -1.70 19.62
CA ASN A 22 -22.71 -3.12 19.33
C ASN A 22 -23.05 -3.31 17.84
N ILE A 23 -22.43 -4.29 17.20
CA ILE A 23 -22.52 -4.53 15.76
C ILE A 23 -23.07 -5.94 15.51
N GLY A 24 -24.14 -6.02 14.72
CA GLY A 24 -24.68 -7.26 14.23
C GLY A 24 -24.27 -7.54 12.79
N ILE A 25 -23.78 -8.76 12.53
CA ILE A 25 -23.32 -9.20 11.21
C ILE A 25 -24.12 -10.39 10.76
N GLU A 26 -24.58 -10.35 9.50
CA GLU A 26 -25.26 -11.45 8.82
C GLU A 26 -25.02 -11.40 7.32
N ASN A 27 -24.81 -12.58 6.71
CA ASN A 27 -24.57 -12.75 5.27
C ASN A 27 -23.46 -11.82 4.72
N GLY A 28 -22.36 -11.67 5.49
CA GLY A 28 -21.22 -10.84 5.09
C GLY A 28 -21.43 -9.33 5.21
N LYS A 29 -22.54 -8.88 5.81
CA LYS A 29 -22.90 -7.47 5.93
C LYS A 29 -23.11 -7.06 7.37
N VAL A 30 -22.86 -5.77 7.65
CA VAL A 30 -23.35 -5.12 8.87
C VAL A 30 -24.86 -4.95 8.72
N VAL A 31 -25.61 -5.55 9.64
CA VAL A 31 -27.10 -5.50 9.61
C VAL A 31 -27.69 -4.68 10.75
N GLU A 32 -26.93 -4.46 11.82
CA GLU A 32 -27.39 -3.72 12.98
C GLU A 32 -26.26 -2.95 13.67
N LEU A 33 -26.55 -1.72 14.08
CA LEU A 33 -25.76 -0.91 15.00
C LEU A 33 -26.67 -0.54 16.17
N SER A 34 -26.29 -0.94 17.40
CA SER A 34 -27.17 -0.80 18.58
C SER A 34 -26.41 -0.33 19.81
N LYS A 35 -27.09 0.35 20.71
CA LYS A 35 -26.61 0.60 22.08
C LYS A 35 -26.92 -0.58 23.02
N ASP A 36 -27.92 -1.40 22.68
CA ASP A 36 -28.30 -2.58 23.44
C ASP A 36 -27.45 -3.78 23.06
N ILE A 37 -27.24 -4.70 24.00
CA ILE A 37 -26.48 -5.94 23.79
C ILE A 37 -27.17 -6.79 22.71
N LEU A 38 -26.42 -7.20 21.72
CA LEU A 38 -26.89 -8.06 20.63
C LEU A 38 -26.59 -9.54 20.92
N THR A 39 -27.42 -10.40 20.35
CA THR A 39 -27.25 -11.86 20.40
C THR A 39 -26.94 -12.42 19.01
N GLY A 40 -26.21 -13.51 18.92
CA GLY A 40 -25.84 -14.16 17.66
C GLY A 40 -25.29 -15.54 17.90
N ASP A 41 -25.06 -16.30 16.82
CA ASP A 41 -24.45 -17.63 16.90
C ASP A 41 -23.04 -17.60 17.49
N LYS A 42 -22.31 -16.50 17.17
CA LYS A 42 -21.01 -16.15 17.79
C LYS A 42 -21.11 -14.78 18.41
N VAL A 43 -20.62 -14.63 19.63
CA VAL A 43 -20.58 -13.35 20.34
C VAL A 43 -19.13 -12.99 20.67
N ILE A 44 -18.70 -11.82 20.22
CA ILE A 44 -17.39 -11.25 20.53
C ILE A 44 -17.61 -10.15 21.57
N ASN A 45 -16.96 -10.27 22.72
CA ASN A 45 -16.93 -9.19 23.72
C ASN A 45 -15.71 -8.31 23.47
N ALA A 46 -15.93 -7.11 22.92
CA ALA A 46 -14.90 -6.14 22.60
C ALA A 46 -14.72 -5.07 23.70
N ASN A 47 -15.05 -5.39 24.95
CA ASN A 47 -14.89 -4.44 26.04
C ASN A 47 -13.42 -4.01 26.21
N GLY A 48 -13.16 -2.69 26.20
CA GLY A 48 -11.82 -2.12 26.25
C GLY A 48 -11.06 -2.14 24.93
N LEU A 49 -11.72 -2.57 23.84
CA LEU A 49 -11.14 -2.64 22.49
C LEU A 49 -11.77 -1.61 21.55
N TYR A 50 -11.00 -1.21 20.56
CA TYR A 50 -11.49 -0.44 19.43
C TYR A 50 -12.01 -1.38 18.33
N VAL A 51 -13.12 -1.01 17.72
CA VAL A 51 -13.75 -1.70 16.61
C VAL A 51 -13.83 -0.74 15.43
N THR A 52 -13.20 -1.07 14.32
CA THR A 52 -13.15 -0.22 13.12
C THR A 52 -13.52 -1.04 11.89
N SER A 53 -13.84 -0.36 10.78
CA SER A 53 -13.75 -1.06 9.49
C SER A 53 -12.33 -1.59 9.29
N GLY A 54 -12.20 -2.68 8.54
CA GLY A 54 -10.91 -3.30 8.27
C GLY A 54 -9.94 -2.33 7.58
N PHE A 55 -8.67 -2.43 7.91
CA PHE A 55 -7.64 -1.56 7.33
C PHE A 55 -7.47 -1.84 5.85
N ILE A 56 -7.18 -0.79 5.07
CA ILE A 56 -6.99 -0.85 3.62
C ILE A 56 -5.55 -0.42 3.30
N ASP A 57 -4.77 -1.35 2.78
CA ASP A 57 -3.42 -1.07 2.29
C ASP A 57 -3.47 -0.77 0.78
N MET A 58 -3.30 0.50 0.41
CA MET A 58 -3.33 0.93 -0.99
C MET A 58 -2.04 0.67 -1.76
N HIS A 59 -0.97 0.30 -1.08
CA HIS A 59 0.33 0.15 -1.70
C HIS A 59 1.05 -1.09 -1.18
N VAL A 60 0.98 -2.17 -1.95
CA VAL A 60 1.67 -3.42 -1.66
C VAL A 60 2.24 -4.02 -2.96
N HIS A 61 3.34 -4.75 -2.84
CA HIS A 61 3.89 -5.59 -3.90
C HIS A 61 3.52 -7.03 -3.63
N GLU A 62 2.67 -7.56 -4.47
CA GLU A 62 2.04 -8.85 -4.30
C GLU A 62 2.98 -10.04 -4.50
N ASP A 63 2.69 -11.13 -3.81
CA ASP A 63 3.37 -12.41 -4.00
C ASP A 63 3.09 -12.99 -5.39
N ARG A 64 4.06 -13.74 -5.92
CA ARG A 64 3.97 -14.39 -7.24
C ARG A 64 3.11 -15.64 -7.22
N VAL A 65 2.66 -16.05 -8.40
CA VAL A 65 2.08 -17.38 -8.64
C VAL A 65 3.22 -18.37 -8.86
N ILE A 66 3.24 -19.44 -8.08
CA ILE A 66 4.21 -20.54 -8.19
C ILE A 66 3.42 -21.84 -8.20
N ASP A 67 3.65 -22.70 -9.18
CA ASP A 67 2.94 -23.99 -9.35
C ASP A 67 1.41 -23.83 -9.34
N GLY A 68 0.90 -22.78 -10.00
CA GLY A 68 -0.53 -22.49 -10.12
C GLY A 68 -1.21 -21.93 -8.85
N ASN A 69 -0.45 -21.62 -7.81
CA ASN A 69 -0.97 -21.05 -6.57
C ASN A 69 -0.27 -19.73 -6.24
N ILE A 70 -1.03 -18.78 -5.70
CA ILE A 70 -0.44 -17.54 -5.17
C ILE A 70 0.30 -17.88 -3.87
N LYS A 71 1.55 -17.46 -3.76
CA LYS A 71 2.21 -17.40 -2.45
C LYS A 71 1.51 -16.34 -1.61
N ILE A 72 1.38 -16.56 -0.32
CA ILE A 72 0.62 -15.67 0.57
C ILE A 72 1.51 -15.04 1.65
N ASN A 73 2.82 -14.91 1.39
CA ASN A 73 3.77 -14.40 2.38
C ASN A 73 3.42 -13.00 2.85
N ILE A 74 3.22 -12.06 1.91
CA ILE A 74 2.84 -10.68 2.24
C ILE A 74 1.41 -10.62 2.80
N PHE A 75 0.47 -11.34 2.20
CA PHE A 75 -0.95 -11.27 2.58
C PHE A 75 -1.22 -11.85 3.97
N GLU A 76 -0.47 -12.87 4.39
CA GLU A 76 -0.49 -13.37 5.78
C GLU A 76 -0.04 -12.29 6.77
N LYS A 77 1.02 -11.54 6.45
CA LYS A 77 1.52 -10.45 7.30
C LYS A 77 0.51 -9.30 7.36
N LEU A 78 -0.08 -8.93 6.22
CA LEU A 78 -1.12 -7.90 6.15
C LEU A 78 -2.33 -8.28 7.01
N LEU A 79 -2.83 -9.51 6.91
CA LEU A 79 -3.93 -10.01 7.73
C LEU A 79 -3.62 -9.88 9.23
N LYS A 80 -2.40 -10.26 9.65
CA LYS A 80 -1.95 -10.12 11.05
C LYS A 80 -1.82 -8.68 11.51
N MET A 81 -1.64 -7.72 10.60
CA MET A 81 -1.66 -6.29 10.90
C MET A 81 -3.06 -5.67 10.94
N GLY A 82 -4.13 -6.45 10.74
CA GLY A 82 -5.50 -5.94 10.71
C GLY A 82 -5.97 -5.48 9.33
N VAL A 83 -5.20 -5.71 8.28
CA VAL A 83 -5.58 -5.38 6.90
C VAL A 83 -6.60 -6.38 6.39
N THR A 84 -7.71 -5.86 5.87
CA THR A 84 -8.78 -6.68 5.23
C THR A 84 -8.82 -6.51 3.73
N SER A 85 -8.17 -5.46 3.22
CA SER A 85 -8.15 -5.16 1.78
C SER A 85 -6.78 -4.61 1.38
N ALA A 86 -6.20 -5.13 0.30
CA ALA A 86 -4.92 -4.66 -0.24
C ALA A 86 -5.00 -4.40 -1.74
N ILE A 87 -4.21 -3.42 -2.20
CA ILE A 87 -4.13 -3.02 -3.60
C ILE A 87 -2.69 -3.20 -4.09
N GLY A 88 -2.53 -4.13 -5.03
CA GLY A 88 -1.25 -4.41 -5.68
C GLY A 88 -1.06 -3.68 -7.00
N GLY A 89 -0.04 -4.10 -7.74
CA GLY A 89 0.30 -3.52 -9.04
C GLY A 89 0.85 -2.10 -8.94
N ASN A 90 1.48 -1.72 -7.82
CA ASN A 90 2.04 -0.39 -7.58
C ASN A 90 3.42 -0.19 -8.22
N CYS A 91 3.89 1.05 -8.27
CA CYS A 91 5.20 1.44 -8.81
C CYS A 91 5.46 0.94 -10.25
N GLY A 92 4.40 0.74 -11.04
CA GLY A 92 4.51 0.24 -12.40
C GLY A 92 4.92 -1.23 -12.52
N ILE A 93 5.01 -1.96 -11.42
CA ILE A 93 5.46 -3.36 -11.32
C ILE A 93 4.33 -4.22 -10.76
N GLY A 94 4.14 -5.43 -11.28
CA GLY A 94 3.11 -6.34 -10.77
C GLY A 94 2.97 -7.62 -11.57
N ILE A 95 1.84 -8.29 -11.40
CA ILE A 95 1.54 -9.61 -11.97
C ILE A 95 1.25 -9.50 -13.48
N GLU A 96 1.93 -10.31 -14.29
CA GLU A 96 1.76 -10.32 -15.75
C GLU A 96 0.40 -10.87 -16.16
N ASN A 97 -0.05 -11.98 -15.58
CA ASN A 97 -1.34 -12.57 -15.87
C ASN A 97 -2.41 -12.15 -14.84
N ILE A 98 -2.83 -10.89 -14.93
CA ILE A 98 -3.78 -10.29 -13.97
C ILE A 98 -5.10 -11.08 -13.90
N ASN A 99 -5.64 -11.52 -15.05
CA ASN A 99 -6.92 -12.24 -15.09
C ASN A 99 -6.85 -13.56 -14.30
N GLU A 100 -5.79 -14.33 -14.51
CA GLU A 100 -5.57 -15.58 -13.79
C GLU A 100 -5.38 -15.34 -12.29
N TYR A 101 -4.56 -14.35 -11.94
CA TYR A 101 -4.33 -13.98 -10.54
C TYR A 101 -5.64 -13.63 -9.83
N LEU A 102 -6.46 -12.78 -10.42
CA LEU A 102 -7.75 -12.39 -9.84
C LEU A 102 -8.74 -13.56 -9.74
N LYS A 103 -8.68 -14.55 -10.66
CA LYS A 103 -9.47 -15.80 -10.53
C LYS A 103 -9.00 -16.64 -9.35
N LEU A 104 -7.69 -16.74 -9.13
CA LEU A 104 -7.16 -17.45 -7.94
C LEU A 104 -7.59 -16.76 -6.65
N VAL A 105 -7.57 -15.42 -6.60
CA VAL A 105 -8.11 -14.65 -5.47
C VAL A 105 -9.60 -14.97 -5.23
N ASP A 106 -10.42 -15.02 -6.28
CA ASP A 106 -11.86 -15.31 -6.17
C ASP A 106 -12.14 -16.75 -5.74
N PHE A 107 -11.23 -17.66 -6.02
CA PHE A 107 -11.34 -19.06 -5.57
C PHE A 107 -11.14 -19.18 -4.05
N GLY A 108 -10.29 -18.34 -3.45
CA GLY A 108 -10.08 -18.26 -2.01
C GLY A 108 -8.78 -17.52 -1.68
N PHE A 109 -8.86 -16.47 -0.86
CA PHE A 109 -7.72 -15.62 -0.54
C PHE A 109 -7.78 -15.10 0.91
N PRO A 110 -6.63 -14.82 1.56
CA PRO A 110 -6.61 -14.38 2.96
C PRO A 110 -7.37 -13.09 3.22
N ILE A 111 -7.25 -12.11 2.31
CA ILE A 111 -7.85 -10.77 2.41
C ILE A 111 -8.48 -10.36 1.07
N ASN A 112 -9.29 -9.31 1.04
CA ASN A 112 -9.75 -8.76 -0.22
C ASN A 112 -8.57 -8.15 -1.00
N TYR A 113 -8.52 -8.37 -2.30
CA TYR A 113 -7.42 -7.91 -3.14
C TYR A 113 -7.91 -7.25 -4.42
N GLY A 114 -7.40 -6.07 -4.70
CA GLY A 114 -7.53 -5.38 -5.99
C GLY A 114 -6.17 -5.05 -6.57
N THR A 115 -6.14 -4.61 -7.83
CA THR A 115 -4.87 -4.22 -8.45
C THR A 115 -5.03 -3.03 -9.38
N LEU A 116 -3.97 -2.24 -9.47
CA LEU A 116 -3.75 -1.28 -10.55
C LEU A 116 -3.19 -2.02 -11.76
N LEU A 117 -3.21 -1.41 -12.93
CA LEU A 117 -2.51 -1.88 -14.12
C LEU A 117 -1.05 -1.43 -14.03
N PRO A 118 -0.07 -2.34 -13.88
CA PRO A 118 1.33 -1.96 -13.86
C PRO A 118 1.81 -1.54 -15.25
N HIS A 119 2.48 -0.41 -15.35
CA HIS A 119 3.00 0.12 -16.62
C HIS A 119 3.96 -0.86 -17.33
N GLU A 120 4.79 -1.57 -16.58
CA GLU A 120 5.75 -2.55 -17.12
C GLU A 120 5.08 -3.61 -18.01
N ILE A 121 3.85 -4.05 -17.66
CA ILE A 121 3.10 -5.03 -18.45
C ILE A 121 2.79 -4.49 -19.84
N LEU A 122 2.54 -3.19 -19.95
CA LEU A 122 2.26 -2.57 -21.25
C LEU A 122 3.50 -2.56 -22.16
N ARG A 123 4.67 -2.24 -21.59
CA ARG A 123 5.95 -2.32 -22.33
C ARG A 123 6.31 -3.75 -22.73
N LYS A 124 6.12 -4.72 -21.81
CA LYS A 124 6.31 -6.14 -22.11
C LYS A 124 5.41 -6.65 -23.24
N HIS A 125 4.16 -6.19 -23.28
CA HIS A 125 3.21 -6.55 -24.35
C HIS A 125 3.71 -6.19 -25.76
N ILE A 126 4.45 -5.11 -25.88
CA ILE A 126 5.07 -4.67 -27.15
C ILE A 126 6.54 -5.09 -27.28
N ASN A 127 7.01 -6.05 -26.44
CA ASN A 127 8.37 -6.58 -26.40
C ASN A 127 9.47 -5.54 -26.11
N ILE A 128 9.19 -4.51 -25.34
CA ILE A 128 10.17 -3.53 -24.88
C ILE A 128 10.62 -3.92 -23.47
N HIS A 129 11.86 -4.36 -23.36
CA HIS A 129 12.50 -4.78 -22.11
C HIS A 129 13.58 -3.79 -21.64
N ASP A 130 14.05 -2.92 -22.54
CA ASP A 130 15.01 -1.87 -22.19
C ASP A 130 14.29 -0.75 -21.42
N ARG A 131 14.66 -0.59 -20.16
CA ARG A 131 14.10 0.46 -19.28
C ARG A 131 14.47 1.90 -19.70
N TYR A 132 15.47 2.06 -20.56
CA TYR A 132 15.91 3.37 -21.09
C TYR A 132 15.33 3.68 -22.48
N ALA A 133 14.60 2.76 -23.10
CA ALA A 133 14.04 2.97 -24.43
C ALA A 133 12.96 4.08 -24.40
N ASN A 134 13.10 5.07 -25.28
CA ASN A 134 12.02 5.98 -25.62
C ASN A 134 11.13 5.34 -26.68
N LEU A 135 9.83 5.58 -26.62
CA LEU A 135 8.85 4.95 -27.49
C LEU A 135 8.27 5.93 -28.50
N ASP A 136 7.99 5.46 -29.71
CA ASP A 136 7.24 6.22 -30.69
C ASP A 136 5.72 6.20 -30.38
N ASN A 137 4.99 7.11 -31.03
CA ASN A 137 3.53 7.24 -30.83
C ASN A 137 2.78 5.96 -31.17
N LYS A 138 3.24 5.16 -32.14
CA LYS A 138 2.58 3.92 -32.52
C LYS A 138 2.65 2.89 -31.41
N ASN A 139 3.81 2.75 -30.79
CA ASN A 139 4.02 1.86 -29.65
C ASN A 139 3.18 2.31 -28.44
N ILE A 140 3.16 3.61 -28.15
CA ILE A 140 2.37 4.17 -27.04
C ILE A 140 0.87 3.93 -27.26
N GLU A 141 0.35 4.14 -28.46
CA GLU A 141 -1.07 3.87 -28.77
C GLU A 141 -1.41 2.37 -28.69
N GLN A 142 -0.51 1.48 -29.08
CA GLN A 142 -0.71 0.03 -28.88
C GLN A 142 -0.83 -0.32 -27.40
N MET A 143 0.07 0.22 -26.56
CA MET A 143 0.02 0.05 -25.10
C MET A 143 -1.29 0.60 -24.53
N TYR A 144 -1.73 1.78 -24.97
CA TYR A 144 -2.99 2.38 -24.53
C TYR A 144 -4.20 1.49 -24.82
N HIS A 145 -4.32 0.99 -26.06
CA HIS A 145 -5.43 0.13 -26.45
C HIS A 145 -5.42 -1.20 -25.67
N PHE A 146 -4.27 -1.81 -25.51
CA PHE A 146 -4.13 -3.04 -24.72
C PHE A 146 -4.50 -2.79 -23.25
N GLY A 147 -3.96 -1.75 -22.62
CA GLY A 147 -4.26 -1.38 -21.23
C GLY A 147 -5.73 -1.08 -21.00
N LYS A 148 -6.39 -0.39 -21.96
CA LYS A 148 -7.83 -0.11 -21.91
C LYS A 148 -8.66 -1.40 -21.85
N ASN A 149 -8.29 -2.40 -22.64
CA ASN A 149 -8.97 -3.70 -22.63
C ASN A 149 -8.74 -4.42 -21.29
N LEU A 150 -7.50 -4.48 -20.78
CA LEU A 150 -7.18 -5.10 -19.49
C LEU A 150 -7.98 -4.48 -18.34
N ILE A 151 -8.05 -3.15 -18.28
CA ILE A 151 -8.81 -2.44 -17.24
C ILE A 151 -10.28 -2.79 -17.31
N LYS A 152 -10.86 -2.78 -18.52
CA LYS A 152 -12.28 -3.05 -18.74
C LYS A 152 -12.63 -4.50 -18.41
N GLU A 153 -11.84 -5.46 -18.88
CA GLU A 153 -12.12 -6.89 -18.72
C GLU A 153 -11.96 -7.37 -17.29
N ASN A 154 -10.99 -6.81 -16.56
CA ASN A 154 -10.65 -7.26 -15.22
C ASN A 154 -11.18 -6.34 -14.11
N GLY A 155 -11.78 -5.18 -14.43
CA GLY A 155 -12.27 -4.23 -13.44
C GLY A 155 -11.15 -3.62 -12.60
N LEU A 156 -9.98 -3.31 -13.20
CA LEU A 156 -8.82 -2.79 -12.48
C LEU A 156 -9.10 -1.41 -11.90
N LEU A 157 -8.45 -1.08 -10.79
CA LEU A 157 -8.72 0.13 -10.00
C LEU A 157 -8.04 1.39 -10.55
N GLY A 158 -7.14 1.24 -11.50
CA GLY A 158 -6.39 2.33 -12.10
C GLY A 158 -5.17 1.85 -12.86
N ILE A 159 -4.18 2.73 -12.97
CA ILE A 159 -2.85 2.44 -13.56
C ILE A 159 -1.76 2.93 -12.62
N SER A 160 -0.62 2.27 -12.61
CA SER A 160 0.56 2.70 -11.88
C SER A 160 1.79 2.86 -12.75
N PHE A 161 2.66 3.79 -12.34
CA PHE A 161 3.95 4.07 -12.98
C PHE A 161 5.09 3.97 -11.95
N GLY A 162 6.22 3.41 -12.36
CA GLY A 162 7.48 3.48 -11.65
C GLY A 162 8.49 4.21 -12.52
N ILE A 163 8.46 5.54 -12.50
CA ILE A 163 9.16 6.35 -13.50
C ILE A 163 10.67 6.28 -13.26
N GLU A 164 11.11 6.24 -12.01
CA GLU A 164 12.52 6.03 -11.66
C GLU A 164 13.04 4.64 -12.06
N TYR A 165 12.16 3.61 -12.01
CA TYR A 165 12.52 2.25 -12.41
C TYR A 165 12.62 2.07 -13.93
N ILE A 166 11.91 2.91 -14.68
CA ILE A 166 11.90 2.90 -16.15
C ILE A 166 12.19 4.32 -16.66
N PRO A 167 13.46 4.79 -16.59
CA PRO A 167 13.82 6.18 -16.92
C PRO A 167 13.48 6.60 -18.35
N GLY A 168 13.34 5.64 -19.26
CA GLY A 168 12.95 5.89 -20.67
C GLY A 168 11.49 6.31 -20.87
N ILE A 169 10.64 6.35 -19.82
CA ILE A 169 9.30 6.91 -19.92
C ILE A 169 9.41 8.42 -20.17
N ASP A 170 9.00 8.89 -21.35
CA ASP A 170 8.91 10.31 -21.64
C ASP A 170 7.52 10.88 -21.24
N PHE A 171 7.41 12.20 -21.29
CA PHE A 171 6.17 12.88 -20.93
C PHE A 171 4.98 12.50 -21.83
N ASN A 172 5.21 12.21 -23.10
CA ASN A 172 4.14 11.80 -24.03
C ASN A 172 3.60 10.41 -23.70
N GLU A 173 4.49 9.45 -23.41
CA GLU A 173 4.10 8.11 -22.94
C GLU A 173 3.31 8.20 -21.64
N LEU A 174 3.83 8.95 -20.67
CA LEU A 174 3.21 9.14 -19.36
C LEU A 174 1.80 9.76 -19.48
N MET A 175 1.66 10.85 -20.22
CA MET A 175 0.38 11.55 -20.42
C MET A 175 -0.65 10.71 -21.17
N THR A 176 -0.23 9.98 -22.19
CA THR A 176 -1.13 9.15 -23.00
C THR A 176 -1.67 7.99 -22.18
N LEU A 177 -0.80 7.29 -21.44
CA LEU A 177 -1.20 6.13 -20.66
C LEU A 177 -1.93 6.51 -19.38
N ALA A 178 -1.66 7.67 -18.78
CA ALA A 178 -2.40 8.19 -17.63
C ALA A 178 -3.90 8.37 -17.91
N ARG A 179 -4.30 8.54 -19.19
CA ARG A 179 -5.73 8.56 -19.61
C ARG A 179 -6.48 7.28 -19.25
N LEU A 180 -5.77 6.16 -19.05
CA LEU A 180 -6.33 4.90 -18.55
C LEU A 180 -6.85 5.01 -17.11
N GLY A 181 -6.35 5.99 -16.35
CA GLY A 181 -6.82 6.30 -14.99
C GLY A 181 -8.06 7.19 -14.91
N LYS A 182 -8.70 7.54 -16.03
CA LYS A 182 -9.92 8.37 -16.00
C LYS A 182 -11.02 7.74 -15.12
N ASN A 183 -11.53 8.52 -14.15
CA ASN A 183 -12.46 8.08 -13.09
C ASN A 183 -11.91 6.96 -12.19
N ARG A 184 -10.60 6.79 -12.16
CA ARG A 184 -9.84 5.79 -11.41
C ARG A 184 -8.61 6.44 -10.78
N VAL A 185 -7.71 5.63 -10.25
CA VAL A 185 -6.44 6.08 -9.67
C VAL A 185 -5.34 6.05 -10.74
N VAL A 186 -4.50 7.07 -10.75
CA VAL A 186 -3.15 7.04 -11.33
C VAL A 186 -2.17 7.12 -10.18
N SER A 187 -1.47 6.02 -9.90
CA SER A 187 -0.44 5.96 -8.86
C SER A 187 0.95 6.06 -9.49
N ALA A 188 1.85 6.79 -8.87
CA ALA A 188 3.19 6.94 -9.42
C ALA A 188 4.29 7.04 -8.36
N HIS A 189 5.31 6.22 -8.54
CA HIS A 189 6.66 6.44 -8.05
C HIS A 189 7.31 7.50 -8.91
N LEU A 190 7.79 8.59 -8.31
CA LEU A 190 8.35 9.76 -9.00
C LEU A 190 9.60 9.39 -9.82
N ARG A 191 10.05 10.29 -10.67
CA ARG A 191 11.23 10.11 -11.53
C ARG A 191 12.54 10.21 -10.78
N GLU A 192 12.62 11.14 -9.82
CA GLU A 192 13.81 11.41 -9.01
C GLU A 192 13.38 11.78 -7.59
N ASP A 193 14.18 11.41 -6.63
CA ASP A 193 14.04 11.74 -5.22
C ASP A 193 14.96 12.91 -4.80
N GLY A 194 15.01 13.19 -3.49
CA GLY A 194 15.94 14.16 -2.92
C GLY A 194 15.81 15.56 -3.51
N GLU A 195 16.92 16.15 -3.94
CA GLU A 195 16.98 17.54 -4.40
C GLU A 195 16.11 17.80 -5.64
N ASN A 196 15.90 16.80 -6.48
CA ASN A 196 15.12 16.90 -7.72
C ASN A 196 13.64 16.56 -7.57
N VAL A 197 13.19 16.18 -6.38
CA VAL A 197 11.83 15.67 -6.13
C VAL A 197 10.73 16.65 -6.55
N LEU A 198 10.94 17.96 -6.39
CA LEU A 198 9.94 18.97 -6.77
C LEU A 198 9.75 19.06 -8.28
N ASN A 199 10.82 18.89 -9.06
CA ASN A 199 10.74 18.84 -10.52
C ASN A 199 9.96 17.60 -10.97
N SER A 200 10.26 16.45 -10.36
CA SER A 200 9.57 15.18 -10.62
C SER A 200 8.09 15.23 -10.22
N LEU A 201 7.77 15.92 -9.12
CA LEU A 201 6.40 16.17 -8.72
C LEU A 201 5.68 17.03 -9.77
N GLY A 202 6.32 18.09 -10.28
CA GLY A 202 5.76 18.97 -11.32
C GLY A 202 5.33 18.21 -12.57
N GLU A 203 6.09 17.22 -13.00
CA GLU A 203 5.75 16.36 -14.16
C GLU A 203 4.42 15.62 -13.93
N LEU A 204 4.21 15.04 -12.74
CA LEU A 204 2.97 14.31 -12.42
C LEU A 204 1.76 15.21 -12.22
N LEU A 205 1.97 16.40 -11.67
CA LEU A 205 0.88 17.35 -11.43
C LEU A 205 0.17 17.76 -12.73
N GLU A 206 0.87 17.75 -13.86
CA GLU A 206 0.24 18.01 -15.17
C GLU A 206 -0.76 16.90 -15.55
N ILE A 207 -0.52 15.64 -15.16
CA ILE A 207 -1.47 14.55 -15.38
C ILE A 207 -2.79 14.82 -14.66
N GLY A 208 -2.72 15.22 -13.40
CA GLY A 208 -3.90 15.50 -12.57
C GLY A 208 -4.78 16.64 -13.11
N ARG A 209 -4.19 17.57 -13.88
CA ARG A 209 -4.94 18.69 -14.50
C ARG A 209 -5.76 18.27 -15.71
N PHE A 210 -5.32 17.28 -16.48
CA PHE A 210 -5.89 16.98 -17.81
C PHE A 210 -6.76 15.73 -17.86
N ASN A 211 -6.66 14.81 -16.91
CA ASN A 211 -7.23 13.48 -17.06
C ASN A 211 -8.44 13.17 -16.19
N ASP A 212 -8.94 14.11 -15.35
CA ASP A 212 -10.01 13.88 -14.36
C ASP A 212 -9.79 12.56 -13.58
N THR A 213 -8.54 12.37 -13.13
CA THR A 213 -8.08 11.20 -12.39
C THR A 213 -7.90 11.55 -10.93
N HIS A 214 -7.80 10.54 -10.06
CA HIS A 214 -7.23 10.70 -8.74
C HIS A 214 -5.74 10.38 -8.81
N LEU A 215 -4.89 11.38 -8.61
CA LEU A 215 -3.43 11.21 -8.60
C LEU A 215 -2.98 10.77 -7.20
N GLN A 216 -2.28 9.64 -7.13
CA GLN A 216 -1.70 9.08 -5.91
C GLN A 216 -0.18 9.10 -6.02
N ILE A 217 0.50 9.92 -5.21
CA ILE A 217 1.96 9.95 -5.17
C ILE A 217 2.44 8.91 -4.16
N SER A 218 3.24 7.95 -4.66
CA SER A 218 3.70 6.80 -3.90
C SER A 218 4.77 7.16 -2.88
N HIS A 219 4.69 6.53 -1.68
CA HIS A 219 5.72 6.49 -0.61
C HIS A 219 6.60 7.74 -0.49
N ILE A 220 5.96 8.93 -0.33
CA ILE A 220 6.66 10.22 -0.34
C ILE A 220 7.82 10.32 0.67
N GLY A 221 7.82 9.47 1.70
CA GLY A 221 8.93 9.36 2.64
C GLY A 221 10.25 9.04 1.95
N SER A 222 10.25 8.06 1.01
CA SER A 222 11.44 7.71 0.24
C SER A 222 11.77 8.67 -0.88
N MET A 223 10.86 9.58 -1.24
CA MET A 223 11.09 10.55 -2.31
C MET A 223 11.56 11.91 -1.78
N ALA A 224 10.92 12.43 -0.71
CA ALA A 224 11.17 13.77 -0.16
C ALA A 224 11.70 13.75 1.29
N GLY A 225 11.99 12.56 1.84
CA GLY A 225 12.40 12.39 3.23
C GLY A 225 13.87 12.73 3.54
N TYR A 226 14.49 13.57 2.72
CA TYR A 226 15.89 13.98 2.81
C TYR A 226 16.04 15.48 3.09
N GLY A 227 14.99 16.13 3.60
CA GLY A 227 14.94 17.55 3.93
C GLY A 227 13.96 18.36 3.07
N GLN A 228 13.38 17.78 2.02
CA GLN A 228 12.49 18.45 1.06
C GLN A 228 11.00 18.32 1.41
N MET A 229 10.63 17.55 2.43
CA MET A 229 9.25 17.20 2.73
C MET A 229 8.33 18.41 2.93
N ASN A 230 8.82 19.46 3.58
CA ASN A 230 8.01 20.65 3.83
C ASN A 230 7.57 21.35 2.52
N GLU A 231 8.52 21.58 1.62
CA GLU A 231 8.26 22.21 0.31
C GLU A 231 7.38 21.31 -0.55
N PHE A 232 7.62 20.00 -0.51
CA PHE A 232 6.85 18.99 -1.23
C PHE A 232 5.38 19.02 -0.81
N LEU A 233 5.10 18.98 0.49
CA LEU A 233 3.71 18.99 1.01
C LEU A 233 3.02 20.34 0.75
N ASN A 234 3.74 21.44 0.77
CA ASN A 234 3.18 22.75 0.40
C ASN A 234 2.75 22.78 -1.06
N GLU A 235 3.53 22.19 -1.98
CA GLU A 235 3.14 22.13 -3.40
C GLU A 235 1.91 21.23 -3.60
N ILE A 236 1.80 20.09 -2.89
CA ILE A 236 0.60 19.25 -2.88
C ILE A 236 -0.64 20.05 -2.44
N GLU A 237 -0.53 20.81 -1.35
CA GLU A 237 -1.65 21.62 -0.85
C GLU A 237 -2.06 22.69 -1.87
N ASN A 238 -1.10 23.42 -2.42
CA ASN A 238 -1.34 24.43 -3.45
C ASN A 238 -2.10 23.86 -4.66
N LYS A 239 -1.74 22.65 -5.12
CA LYS A 239 -2.42 22.03 -6.26
C LYS A 239 -3.81 21.52 -5.91
N LYS A 240 -4.02 21.04 -4.69
CA LYS A 240 -5.38 20.69 -4.22
C LYS A 240 -6.30 21.92 -4.17
N GLU A 241 -5.80 23.06 -3.70
CA GLU A 241 -6.55 24.32 -3.72
C GLU A 241 -6.91 24.75 -5.15
N GLN A 242 -6.09 24.41 -6.15
CA GLN A 242 -6.35 24.61 -7.57
C GLN A 242 -7.30 23.55 -8.17
N GLY A 243 -7.81 22.61 -7.36
CA GLY A 243 -8.81 21.62 -7.77
C GLY A 243 -8.21 20.30 -8.28
N VAL A 244 -6.90 20.08 -8.20
CA VAL A 244 -6.29 18.79 -8.54
C VAL A 244 -6.66 17.75 -7.50
N LYS A 245 -7.19 16.60 -7.94
CA LYS A 245 -7.51 15.47 -7.07
C LYS A 245 -6.23 14.68 -6.79
N ILE A 246 -5.51 15.04 -5.74
CA ILE A 246 -4.22 14.45 -5.38
C ILE A 246 -4.16 14.03 -3.93
N MET A 247 -3.57 12.88 -3.67
CA MET A 247 -3.18 12.38 -2.36
C MET A 247 -1.80 11.73 -2.44
N CYS A 248 -1.20 11.51 -1.29
CA CYS A 248 0.09 10.85 -1.14
C CYS A 248 -0.04 9.61 -0.27
N ASP A 249 0.94 8.72 -0.32
CA ASP A 249 1.08 7.68 0.70
C ASP A 249 2.49 7.69 1.31
N CYS A 250 2.58 7.15 2.53
CA CYS A 250 3.81 7.03 3.29
C CYS A 250 3.69 5.87 4.28
N TYR A 251 4.82 5.30 4.67
CA TYR A 251 4.93 4.30 5.74
C TYR A 251 5.76 4.85 6.91
N PRO A 252 5.54 4.37 8.16
CA PRO A 252 6.17 4.94 9.36
C PRO A 252 7.57 4.38 9.63
N TYR A 253 8.45 4.38 8.63
CA TYR A 253 9.85 3.94 8.72
C TYR A 253 10.78 4.94 8.08
N LYS A 254 12.00 5.05 8.63
CA LYS A 254 13.08 5.97 8.17
C LYS A 254 14.01 5.30 7.16
N SER A 255 13.55 4.25 6.52
CA SER A 255 14.33 3.49 5.55
C SER A 255 13.45 3.01 4.42
N PHE A 256 13.99 3.06 3.21
CA PHE A 256 13.36 2.47 2.04
C PHE A 256 13.88 1.07 1.76
N SER A 257 13.22 0.33 0.87
CA SER A 257 13.72 -0.94 0.36
C SER A 257 13.44 -1.07 -1.13
N THR A 258 14.45 -1.49 -1.87
CA THR A 258 14.36 -1.76 -3.31
C THR A 258 15.34 -2.86 -3.72
N LEU A 259 15.27 -3.29 -4.99
CA LEU A 259 16.25 -4.22 -5.54
C LEU A 259 17.57 -3.49 -5.81
N ILE A 260 18.70 -4.11 -5.46
CA ILE A 260 20.03 -3.51 -5.67
C ILE A 260 20.35 -3.26 -7.16
N GLY A 261 19.72 -4.04 -8.06
CA GLY A 261 19.83 -3.88 -9.52
C GLY A 261 18.87 -2.87 -10.14
N SER A 262 18.04 -2.18 -9.34
CA SER A 262 17.09 -1.19 -9.88
C SER A 262 17.79 0.04 -10.46
N ALA A 263 17.08 0.79 -11.31
CA ALA A 263 17.60 2.03 -11.89
C ALA A 263 17.81 3.15 -10.87
N VAL A 264 17.17 3.07 -9.70
CA VAL A 264 17.40 3.97 -8.56
C VAL A 264 18.89 4.17 -8.29
N PHE A 265 19.67 3.10 -8.34
CA PHE A 265 21.11 3.14 -8.07
C PHE A 265 21.99 3.40 -9.30
N ASP A 266 21.40 3.75 -10.45
CA ASP A 266 22.17 4.12 -11.62
C ASP A 266 22.77 5.56 -11.45
N ASN A 267 23.67 5.94 -12.35
CA ASN A 267 24.24 7.28 -12.40
C ASN A 267 24.93 7.76 -11.09
N ASN A 268 25.61 6.84 -10.39
CA ASN A 268 26.32 7.14 -9.13
C ASN A 268 25.38 7.71 -8.05
N TYR A 269 24.18 7.15 -7.88
CA TYR A 269 23.17 7.60 -6.93
C TYR A 269 23.74 7.86 -5.51
N ILE A 270 24.52 6.93 -4.98
CA ILE A 270 25.09 7.01 -3.63
C ILE A 270 25.98 8.25 -3.47
N GLU A 271 26.89 8.46 -4.44
CA GLU A 271 27.82 9.57 -4.42
C GLU A 271 27.13 10.90 -4.66
N ASN A 272 26.18 10.97 -5.59
CA ASN A 272 25.45 12.18 -5.93
C ASN A 272 24.59 12.71 -4.79
N HIS A 273 24.06 11.81 -3.95
CA HIS A 273 23.27 12.15 -2.75
C HIS A 273 24.14 12.32 -1.48
N ASN A 274 25.48 12.22 -1.59
CA ASN A 274 26.41 12.22 -0.47
C ASN A 274 26.08 11.17 0.59
N PHE A 275 25.59 10.03 0.16
CA PHE A 275 25.35 8.87 1.01
C PHE A 275 26.60 7.98 1.13
N SER A 276 26.61 7.12 2.15
CA SER A 276 27.63 6.08 2.31
C SER A 276 27.04 4.73 1.93
N TYR A 277 27.85 3.88 1.32
CA TYR A 277 27.45 2.51 1.01
C TYR A 277 27.03 1.72 2.27
N GLU A 278 27.62 2.03 3.42
CA GLU A 278 27.30 1.40 4.71
C GLU A 278 25.90 1.79 5.24
N GLN A 279 25.24 2.78 4.63
CA GLN A 279 23.83 3.06 4.92
C GLN A 279 22.88 2.09 4.19
N LEU A 280 23.40 1.26 3.27
CA LEU A 280 22.67 0.18 2.64
C LEU A 280 22.87 -1.13 3.41
N GLN A 281 21.81 -1.71 3.93
CA GLN A 281 21.79 -3.03 4.53
C GLN A 281 21.22 -4.05 3.55
N ILE A 282 21.89 -5.18 3.38
CA ILE A 282 21.42 -6.29 2.56
C ILE A 282 20.25 -6.97 3.28
N ALA A 283 19.08 -7.04 2.65
CA ALA A 283 17.84 -7.50 3.25
C ALA A 283 17.44 -8.92 2.81
N SER A 284 18.12 -9.51 1.84
CA SER A 284 17.82 -10.86 1.37
C SER A 284 19.07 -11.60 0.89
N GLY A 285 18.96 -12.92 0.85
CA GLY A 285 20.01 -13.81 0.32
C GLY A 285 21.17 -14.06 1.30
N PRO A 286 22.28 -14.67 0.79
CA PRO A 286 23.36 -15.18 1.65
C PRO A 286 24.09 -14.11 2.49
N LEU A 287 24.05 -12.86 2.07
CA LEU A 287 24.69 -11.73 2.78
C LEU A 287 23.71 -10.92 3.64
N LYS A 288 22.49 -11.41 3.84
CA LYS A 288 21.47 -10.72 4.64
C LYS A 288 22.01 -10.27 5.99
N GLY A 289 21.67 -9.02 6.36
CA GLY A 289 22.08 -8.39 7.62
C GLY A 289 23.37 -7.61 7.51
N ASN A 290 24.24 -7.89 6.53
CA ASN A 290 25.47 -7.14 6.34
C ASN A 290 25.19 -5.75 5.76
N LEU A 291 26.03 -4.78 6.14
CA LEU A 291 26.07 -3.48 5.48
C LEU A 291 26.88 -3.58 4.18
N CYS A 292 26.52 -2.82 3.16
CA CYS A 292 27.24 -2.79 1.93
C CYS A 292 28.60 -2.07 2.10
N THR A 293 29.62 -2.56 1.39
CA THR A 293 30.76 -1.74 0.93
C THR A 293 30.56 -1.47 -0.55
N LYS A 294 31.37 -0.57 -1.14
CA LYS A 294 31.32 -0.31 -2.57
C LYS A 294 31.53 -1.59 -3.39
N GLU A 295 32.48 -2.42 -2.99
CA GLU A 295 32.80 -3.67 -3.66
C GLU A 295 31.63 -4.68 -3.61
N ILE A 296 30.99 -4.84 -2.44
CA ILE A 296 29.82 -5.71 -2.28
C ILE A 296 28.65 -5.20 -3.13
N PHE A 297 28.41 -3.89 -3.10
CA PHE A 297 27.36 -3.26 -3.89
C PHE A 297 27.55 -3.51 -5.39
N GLU A 298 28.74 -3.20 -5.94
CA GLU A 298 29.06 -3.41 -7.34
C GLU A 298 29.00 -4.89 -7.74
N GLN A 299 29.44 -5.80 -6.84
CA GLN A 299 29.38 -7.23 -7.07
C GLN A 299 27.92 -7.69 -7.15
N LEU A 300 27.08 -7.37 -6.17
CA LEU A 300 25.68 -7.81 -6.13
C LEU A 300 24.88 -7.26 -7.31
N ARG A 301 25.10 -6.03 -7.71
CA ARG A 301 24.46 -5.46 -8.92
C ARG A 301 24.75 -6.28 -10.19
N LYS A 302 25.91 -6.93 -10.28
CA LYS A 302 26.30 -7.76 -11.43
C LYS A 302 25.84 -9.21 -11.31
N THR A 303 25.88 -9.79 -10.10
CA THR A 303 25.72 -11.24 -9.90
C THR A 303 24.41 -11.66 -9.30
N ALA A 304 23.70 -10.76 -8.57
CA ALA A 304 22.43 -11.01 -7.91
C ALA A 304 21.61 -9.71 -7.83
N PRO A 305 21.23 -9.11 -8.99
CA PRO A 305 20.54 -7.80 -9.06
C PRO A 305 19.16 -7.82 -8.39
N GLU A 306 18.56 -8.98 -8.16
CA GLU A 306 17.29 -9.17 -7.45
C GLU A 306 17.43 -9.15 -5.91
N THR A 307 18.64 -8.95 -5.38
CA THR A 307 18.84 -8.82 -3.93
C THR A 307 18.14 -7.59 -3.39
N LEU A 308 17.27 -7.75 -2.38
CA LEU A 308 16.67 -6.65 -1.67
C LEU A 308 17.71 -5.97 -0.76
N VAL A 309 17.69 -4.64 -0.78
CA VAL A 309 18.47 -3.80 0.14
C VAL A 309 17.56 -2.82 0.86
N VAL A 310 17.99 -2.38 2.04
CA VAL A 310 17.33 -1.34 2.84
C VAL A 310 18.27 -0.16 2.97
N GLY A 311 17.80 1.03 2.58
CA GLY A 311 18.54 2.28 2.70
C GLY A 311 18.12 3.06 3.95
N HIS A 312 19.04 3.22 4.90
CA HIS A 312 18.82 3.94 6.18
C HIS A 312 19.21 5.43 6.05
N MET A 313 18.49 6.17 5.22
CA MET A 313 18.89 7.53 4.80
C MET A 313 17.85 8.60 5.07
N MET A 314 16.60 8.22 5.39
CA MET A 314 15.50 9.17 5.53
C MET A 314 15.47 9.82 6.91
N LEU A 315 15.06 11.08 6.97
CA LEU A 315 15.00 11.87 8.19
C LEU A 315 13.67 11.65 8.93
N GLU A 316 13.74 11.34 10.23
CA GLU A 316 12.55 11.10 11.06
C GLU A 316 11.55 12.27 11.02
N LYS A 317 12.04 13.50 11.10
CA LYS A 317 11.21 14.71 11.04
C LYS A 317 10.38 14.80 9.75
N ASP A 318 10.93 14.33 8.63
CA ASP A 318 10.27 14.38 7.33
C ASP A 318 9.20 13.29 7.24
N ILE A 319 9.48 12.11 7.78
CA ILE A 319 8.47 11.04 7.90
C ILE A 319 7.33 11.46 8.82
N ASP A 320 7.63 12.08 9.97
CA ASP A 320 6.61 12.58 10.87
C ASP A 320 5.73 13.65 10.20
N MET A 321 6.33 14.58 9.43
CA MET A 321 5.57 15.57 8.65
C MET A 321 4.68 14.91 7.60
N ALA A 322 5.20 13.92 6.87
CA ALA A 322 4.44 13.18 5.87
C ALA A 322 3.23 12.46 6.49
N ILE A 323 3.45 11.71 7.56
CA ILE A 323 2.40 10.94 8.25
C ILE A 323 1.33 11.85 8.88
N PHE A 324 1.75 12.98 9.48
CA PHE A 324 0.84 13.96 10.07
C PHE A 324 -0.02 14.67 9.03
N ASN A 325 0.48 14.89 7.80
CA ASN A 325 -0.21 15.66 6.77
C ASN A 325 -1.55 15.01 6.38
N ARG A 326 -2.61 15.84 6.29
CA ARG A 326 -3.97 15.40 5.94
C ARG A 326 -4.10 14.81 4.53
N ASN A 327 -3.15 15.14 3.64
CA ASN A 327 -3.13 14.66 2.26
C ASN A 327 -2.34 13.36 2.08
N THR A 328 -1.92 12.73 3.19
CA THR A 328 -1.14 11.50 3.17
C THR A 328 -1.93 10.39 3.88
N ILE A 329 -2.09 9.26 3.21
CA ILE A 329 -2.57 8.01 3.80
C ILE A 329 -1.38 7.14 4.23
N VAL A 330 -1.64 6.16 5.11
CA VAL A 330 -0.61 5.20 5.54
C VAL A 330 -0.77 3.89 4.79
N VAL A 331 0.35 3.40 4.26
CA VAL A 331 0.46 2.16 3.48
C VAL A 331 1.66 1.35 3.96
N SER A 332 1.73 0.06 3.62
CA SER A 332 2.89 -0.73 3.98
C SER A 332 4.06 -0.58 2.99
N ASP A 333 3.76 -0.41 1.73
CA ASP A 333 4.74 -0.59 0.65
C ASP A 333 5.52 -1.91 0.84
N GLY A 334 4.77 -2.94 1.29
CA GLY A 334 5.33 -4.23 1.67
C GLY A 334 5.81 -4.99 0.45
N ILE A 335 7.08 -5.42 0.50
CA ILE A 335 7.68 -6.32 -0.47
C ILE A 335 8.50 -7.38 0.28
N LEU A 336 8.32 -8.64 -0.10
CA LEU A 336 9.06 -9.77 0.45
C LEU A 336 9.57 -10.67 -0.67
N THR A 337 10.70 -11.33 -0.42
CA THR A 337 11.15 -12.44 -1.26
C THR A 337 10.24 -13.66 -1.07
N GLU A 338 10.41 -14.69 -1.91
CA GLU A 338 9.70 -15.97 -1.76
C GLU A 338 9.97 -16.65 -0.42
N THR A 339 11.11 -16.36 0.21
CA THR A 339 11.50 -16.86 1.53
C THR A 339 10.99 -16.01 2.69
N GLY A 340 10.25 -14.91 2.40
CA GLY A 340 9.70 -14.00 3.39
C GLY A 340 10.70 -12.97 3.94
N GLU A 341 11.83 -12.77 3.26
CA GLU A 341 12.84 -11.76 3.62
C GLU A 341 12.51 -10.41 2.98
N GLY A 342 12.91 -9.32 3.62
CA GLY A 342 12.69 -7.97 3.12
C GLY A 342 12.77 -6.90 4.19
N HIS A 343 11.92 -5.89 4.12
CA HIS A 343 11.84 -4.79 5.08
C HIS A 343 10.77 -5.08 6.16
N PRO A 344 10.97 -4.73 7.45
CA PRO A 344 9.99 -4.95 8.52
C PRO A 344 8.64 -4.25 8.29
N ARG A 345 8.56 -3.26 7.40
CA ARG A 345 7.29 -2.60 7.03
C ARG A 345 6.24 -3.59 6.51
N ALA A 346 6.66 -4.69 5.91
CA ALA A 346 5.76 -5.73 5.43
C ALA A 346 4.94 -6.44 6.53
N ALA A 347 5.38 -6.39 7.79
CA ALA A 347 4.72 -7.04 8.93
C ALA A 347 4.45 -6.12 10.12
N GLY A 348 4.89 -4.85 10.08
CA GLY A 348 4.81 -3.94 11.24
C GLY A 348 4.09 -2.61 10.98
N THR A 349 3.82 -2.21 9.75
CA THR A 349 3.39 -0.84 9.40
C THR A 349 2.19 -0.33 10.18
N PHE A 350 1.06 -1.00 10.15
CA PHE A 350 -0.17 -0.47 10.76
C PHE A 350 -0.11 -0.47 12.30
N PRO A 351 0.38 -1.53 12.96
CA PRO A 351 0.63 -1.50 14.41
C PRO A 351 1.63 -0.43 14.84
N LYS A 352 2.75 -0.27 14.11
CA LYS A 352 3.73 0.80 14.34
C LYS A 352 3.12 2.19 14.21
N PHE A 353 2.35 2.41 13.17
CA PHE A 353 1.65 3.66 12.94
C PHE A 353 0.74 4.03 14.11
N LEU A 354 -0.13 3.11 14.55
CA LEU A 354 -1.03 3.36 15.67
C LEU A 354 -0.26 3.55 16.99
N LYS A 355 0.78 2.75 17.24
CA LYS A 355 1.62 2.88 18.43
C LYS A 355 2.34 4.23 18.45
N GLU A 356 3.11 4.56 17.43
CA GLU A 356 3.97 5.75 17.46
C GLU A 356 3.18 7.04 17.32
N TYR A 357 2.22 7.13 16.38
CA TYR A 357 1.58 8.41 16.05
C TYR A 357 0.34 8.72 16.88
N VAL A 358 -0.35 7.70 17.39
CA VAL A 358 -1.52 7.88 18.27
C VAL A 358 -1.14 7.77 19.74
N LYS A 359 -0.49 6.65 20.13
CA LYS A 359 -0.26 6.35 21.54
C LYS A 359 0.94 7.11 22.14
N GLU A 360 2.09 7.10 21.45
CA GLU A 360 3.36 7.62 21.97
C GLU A 360 3.55 9.11 21.65
N LYS A 361 3.67 9.47 20.35
CA LYS A 361 3.90 10.86 19.91
C LYS A 361 2.66 11.74 20.04
N LYS A 362 1.45 11.15 20.04
CA LYS A 362 0.15 11.83 20.10
C LYS A 362 0.00 12.95 19.06
N LEU A 363 0.52 12.70 17.86
CA LEU A 363 0.42 13.61 16.72
C LEU A 363 -0.93 13.54 16.03
N LEU A 364 -1.63 12.42 16.14
CA LEU A 364 -2.94 12.18 15.56
C LEU A 364 -3.92 11.71 16.64
N SER A 365 -5.18 12.11 16.54
CA SER A 365 -6.26 11.42 17.25
C SER A 365 -6.45 10.01 16.67
N ILE A 366 -7.13 9.15 17.40
CA ILE A 366 -7.42 7.80 16.92
C ILE A 366 -8.33 7.84 15.68
N GLU A 367 -9.29 8.78 15.64
CA GLU A 367 -10.20 8.99 14.53
C GLU A 367 -9.46 9.38 13.25
N GLU A 368 -8.54 10.37 13.33
CA GLU A 368 -7.70 10.79 12.22
C GLU A 368 -6.81 9.65 11.72
N ALA A 369 -6.24 8.87 12.62
CA ALA A 369 -5.41 7.73 12.26
C ALA A 369 -6.22 6.64 11.55
N ILE A 370 -7.40 6.29 12.05
CA ILE A 370 -8.28 5.29 11.43
C ILE A 370 -8.79 5.79 10.08
N GLU A 371 -9.10 7.08 9.94
CA GLU A 371 -9.48 7.67 8.65
C GLU A 371 -8.42 7.43 7.56
N LYS A 372 -7.13 7.64 7.90
CA LYS A 372 -5.99 7.46 6.98
C LYS A 372 -5.80 6.03 6.47
N ILE A 373 -6.30 5.04 7.17
CA ILE A 373 -6.10 3.61 6.85
C ILE A 373 -7.42 2.87 6.53
N THR A 374 -8.55 3.58 6.47
CA THR A 374 -9.87 3.00 6.18
C THR A 374 -10.66 3.82 5.16
N SER A 375 -11.38 4.86 5.59
CA SER A 375 -12.33 5.60 4.75
C SER A 375 -11.64 6.45 3.68
N THR A 376 -10.48 7.04 3.95
CA THR A 376 -9.75 7.82 2.95
C THR A 376 -9.25 6.96 1.78
N PRO A 377 -8.52 5.83 1.99
CA PRO A 377 -8.15 4.94 0.88
C PRO A 377 -9.35 4.38 0.13
N ALA A 378 -10.45 4.01 0.80
CA ALA A 378 -11.67 3.57 0.13
C ALA A 378 -12.27 4.64 -0.78
N LYS A 379 -12.27 5.90 -0.33
CA LYS A 379 -12.74 7.06 -1.12
C LYS A 379 -11.85 7.30 -2.34
N ILE A 380 -10.54 7.23 -2.19
CA ILE A 380 -9.58 7.37 -3.30
C ILE A 380 -9.84 6.33 -4.38
N LEU A 381 -10.00 5.08 -3.98
CA LEU A 381 -10.27 3.95 -4.88
C LEU A 381 -11.69 3.99 -5.47
N GLY A 382 -12.62 4.66 -4.78
CA GLY A 382 -14.04 4.66 -5.13
C GLY A 382 -14.67 3.28 -4.94
N ILE A 383 -14.33 2.59 -3.84
CA ILE A 383 -14.86 1.27 -3.45
C ILE A 383 -15.78 1.38 -2.25
N ASN A 384 -16.75 0.45 -2.15
CA ASN A 384 -17.71 0.44 -1.04
C ASN A 384 -17.16 -0.32 0.17
N LYS A 385 -16.09 0.20 0.76
CA LYS A 385 -15.40 -0.32 1.95
C LYS A 385 -15.02 0.85 2.88
N GLY A 386 -14.35 0.57 3.98
CA GLY A 386 -13.80 1.59 4.88
C GLY A 386 -14.83 2.27 5.77
N SER A 387 -16.01 1.69 5.97
CA SER A 387 -17.06 2.13 6.92
C SER A 387 -17.83 0.94 7.48
N LEU A 388 -18.59 1.18 8.57
CA LEU A 388 -19.39 0.18 9.26
C LEU A 388 -20.90 0.53 9.27
N GLU A 389 -21.36 1.30 8.31
CA GLU A 389 -22.79 1.60 8.16
C GLU A 389 -23.61 0.33 7.85
N ILE A 390 -24.90 0.35 8.18
CA ILE A 390 -25.80 -0.77 7.87
C ILE A 390 -25.82 -1.02 6.35
N GLY A 391 -25.58 -2.26 5.96
CA GLY A 391 -25.43 -2.70 4.57
C GLY A 391 -23.99 -2.71 4.04
N ALA A 392 -23.02 -2.14 4.77
CA ALA A 392 -21.60 -2.24 4.42
C ALA A 392 -21.10 -3.69 4.47
N ASP A 393 -20.04 -3.98 3.74
CA ASP A 393 -19.30 -5.23 3.89
C ASP A 393 -18.78 -5.35 5.33
N ALA A 394 -18.96 -6.52 5.93
CA ALA A 394 -18.48 -6.76 7.29
C ALA A 394 -16.98 -7.13 7.26
N ASP A 395 -16.16 -6.14 6.86
CA ASP A 395 -14.71 -6.14 6.98
C ASP A 395 -14.37 -5.33 8.22
N ILE A 396 -13.88 -5.98 9.28
CA ILE A 396 -13.75 -5.37 10.60
C ILE A 396 -12.41 -5.74 11.23
N THR A 397 -11.74 -4.75 11.82
CA THR A 397 -10.56 -4.95 12.65
C THR A 397 -10.87 -4.54 14.08
N ILE A 398 -10.59 -5.44 15.03
CA ILE A 398 -10.74 -5.20 16.47
C ILE A 398 -9.35 -5.25 17.10
N PHE A 399 -8.97 -4.20 17.81
CA PHE A 399 -7.63 -4.09 18.38
C PHE A 399 -7.60 -3.41 19.76
N SER A 400 -6.53 -3.68 20.50
CA SER A 400 -6.20 -3.00 21.76
C SER A 400 -5.13 -1.94 21.49
N LEU A 401 -5.44 -0.67 21.66
CA LEU A 401 -4.44 0.41 21.56
C LEU A 401 -3.38 0.32 22.68
N ASP A 402 -3.74 -0.24 23.83
CA ASP A 402 -2.80 -0.42 24.93
C ASP A 402 -1.73 -1.46 24.62
N GLU A 403 -2.10 -2.54 23.89
CA GLU A 403 -1.21 -3.64 23.54
C GLU A 403 -0.59 -3.50 22.15
N ILE A 404 -1.06 -2.52 21.31
CA ILE A 404 -0.63 -2.40 19.94
C ILE A 404 0.89 -2.18 19.83
N GLU A 405 1.57 -3.04 19.09
CA GLU A 405 3.03 -3.01 18.94
C GLU A 405 3.46 -3.75 17.68
N ASP A 406 4.35 -3.13 16.90
CA ASP A 406 5.12 -3.82 15.87
C ASP A 406 6.24 -4.64 16.53
N GLN A 407 6.49 -5.83 16.00
CA GLN A 407 7.54 -6.72 16.50
C GLN A 407 8.60 -7.00 15.43
N ALA A 408 8.29 -6.71 14.17
CA ALA A 408 9.19 -6.95 13.06
C ALA A 408 10.43 -6.05 13.16
N THR A 409 11.60 -6.64 12.98
CA THR A 409 12.90 -5.96 12.95
C THR A 409 13.62 -6.22 11.64
N PHE A 410 14.72 -5.53 11.37
CA PHE A 410 15.53 -5.79 10.16
C PHE A 410 16.21 -7.18 10.18
N GLU A 411 16.44 -7.75 11.36
CA GLU A 411 16.96 -9.10 11.53
C GLU A 411 15.87 -10.16 11.34
N ASN A 412 14.67 -9.88 11.88
CA ASN A 412 13.48 -10.74 11.77
C ASN A 412 12.26 -9.96 11.26
N THR A 413 12.14 -9.89 9.97
CA THR A 413 11.13 -9.09 9.26
C THR A 413 9.73 -9.70 9.28
N SER A 414 9.56 -10.93 9.79
CA SER A 414 8.31 -11.68 9.75
C SER A 414 7.62 -11.87 11.09
N LEU A 415 8.14 -11.26 12.18
CA LEU A 415 7.51 -11.35 13.49
C LEU A 415 6.11 -10.72 13.45
N PRO A 416 5.07 -11.45 13.93
CA PRO A 416 3.72 -10.92 13.97
C PRO A 416 3.60 -9.79 14.98
N PRO A 417 2.77 -8.76 14.73
CA PRO A 417 2.54 -7.69 15.68
C PRO A 417 1.73 -8.16 16.89
N LYS A 418 1.63 -7.31 17.92
CA LYS A 418 0.70 -7.47 19.04
C LYS A 418 -0.49 -6.51 18.92
N GLY A 419 -1.55 -6.80 19.66
CA GLY A 419 -2.67 -5.91 19.86
C GLY A 419 -3.81 -6.03 18.85
N ILE A 420 -3.63 -6.72 17.70
CA ILE A 420 -4.73 -7.08 16.81
C ILE A 420 -5.44 -8.30 17.42
N LYS A 421 -6.71 -8.14 17.79
CA LYS A 421 -7.50 -9.17 18.49
C LYS A 421 -8.36 -10.01 17.56
N TYR A 422 -9.07 -9.35 16.64
CA TYR A 422 -9.88 -10.04 15.64
C TYR A 422 -9.76 -9.33 14.30
N VAL A 423 -9.75 -10.11 13.24
CA VAL A 423 -9.97 -9.64 11.87
C VAL A 423 -11.13 -10.43 11.28
N ILE A 424 -12.15 -9.71 10.81
CA ILE A 424 -13.32 -10.27 10.16
C ILE A 424 -13.31 -9.77 8.72
N ILE A 425 -13.49 -10.67 7.76
CA ILE A 425 -13.45 -10.37 6.34
C ILE A 425 -14.71 -10.95 5.69
N ASN A 426 -15.49 -10.10 5.02
CA ASN A 426 -16.76 -10.48 4.42
C ASN A 426 -17.69 -11.26 5.40
N GLY A 427 -17.65 -10.88 6.70
CA GLY A 427 -18.44 -11.49 7.77
C GLY A 427 -17.94 -12.84 8.28
N GLU A 428 -16.73 -13.26 7.92
CA GLU A 428 -16.08 -14.45 8.45
C GLU A 428 -14.90 -14.05 9.37
N ILE A 429 -14.78 -14.68 10.53
CA ILE A 429 -13.63 -14.46 11.42
C ILE A 429 -12.41 -15.11 10.78
N ALA A 430 -11.52 -14.28 10.25
CA ALA A 430 -10.30 -14.74 9.56
C ALA A 430 -9.11 -14.89 10.52
N LEU A 431 -9.07 -14.09 11.63
CA LEU A 431 -7.96 -14.10 12.58
C LEU A 431 -8.46 -13.82 14.00
N ILE A 432 -7.87 -14.52 14.98
CA ILE A 432 -7.99 -14.26 16.42
C ILE A 432 -6.59 -14.28 17.04
N ASP A 433 -6.17 -13.19 17.70
CA ASP A 433 -4.89 -13.09 18.45
C ASP A 433 -3.68 -13.70 17.69
N ASN A 434 -3.46 -13.28 16.43
CA ASN A 434 -2.43 -13.79 15.50
C ASN A 434 -2.64 -15.22 14.96
N GLU A 435 -3.64 -15.98 15.43
CA GLU A 435 -4.01 -17.26 14.86
C GLU A 435 -4.93 -17.06 13.65
N ILE A 436 -4.50 -17.50 12.47
CA ILE A 436 -5.29 -17.42 11.24
C ILE A 436 -6.25 -18.60 11.20
N LEU A 437 -7.54 -18.31 11.16
CA LEU A 437 -8.60 -19.30 11.11
C LEU A 437 -9.08 -19.59 9.68
N SER A 438 -8.89 -18.63 8.77
CA SER A 438 -9.30 -18.75 7.38
C SER A 438 -8.34 -18.03 6.43
N PHE A 439 -7.95 -18.72 5.38
CA PHE A 439 -7.22 -18.15 4.24
C PHE A 439 -8.12 -17.93 3.01
N ASN A 440 -9.45 -18.06 3.15
CA ASN A 440 -10.38 -18.06 2.02
C ASN A 440 -11.50 -17.03 2.15
N SER A 441 -11.38 -16.09 3.09
CA SER A 441 -12.45 -15.12 3.37
C SER A 441 -12.44 -13.93 2.41
N GLY A 442 -11.31 -13.64 1.75
CA GLY A 442 -11.13 -12.53 0.83
C GLY A 442 -11.69 -12.77 -0.58
N LYS A 443 -11.95 -11.69 -1.29
CA LYS A 443 -12.46 -11.66 -2.67
C LYS A 443 -11.73 -10.61 -3.48
N SER A 444 -11.78 -10.74 -4.81
CA SER A 444 -11.25 -9.69 -5.68
C SER A 444 -12.08 -8.40 -5.57
N ILE A 445 -11.38 -7.26 -5.51
CA ILE A 445 -11.97 -5.93 -5.57
C ILE A 445 -11.88 -5.46 -7.02
N ARG A 446 -13.04 -5.25 -7.64
CA ARG A 446 -13.13 -4.86 -9.06
C ARG A 446 -14.00 -3.63 -9.21
N LYS A 447 -13.67 -2.77 -10.18
CA LYS A 447 -14.42 -1.57 -10.51
C LYS A 447 -14.78 -1.58 -12.00
N TYR A 448 -16.00 -1.93 -12.31
CA TYR A 448 -16.57 -1.84 -13.65
C TYR A 448 -17.29 -0.49 -13.80
N LEU A 449 -16.95 0.29 -14.84
CA LEU A 449 -17.52 1.63 -15.14
C LEU A 449 -18.35 1.57 -16.43
#